data_995456f6a29d9deba974afac1374b329
#
_entry.id   995456f6a29d9deba974afac1374b329
#
_cell.length_a   1.000
_cell.length_b   1.000
_cell.length_c   1.000
_cell.angle_alpha   90.00
_cell.angle_beta   90.00
_cell.angle_gamma   90.00
#
_symmetry.space_group_name_H-M   'P 1'
#
loop_
_entity.id
_entity.type
_entity.pdbx_description
1 polymer ?
#
loop_
_entity_poly.entity_id
_entity_poly.type
_entity_poly.pdbx_seq_one_letter_code
_entity_poly.pdbx_strand_id
1 'polypeptide(L)'
;HAMKEIVEFLCDDIETITGIRIDPPFNEKGHEILFITPSGDYFADPGIYTFMGYLMLFHELGLDYTLSTYASEGGNFGSFVSFDVAKKLNAKMYAEAERLGSKWILGGECGHMWRVVNQYMATYNGPTPPNLEQPVSPITGTVFKNAAATKMVHIAEFTADLIHHDKLNLRPERNNHIITTWHDSCNPARGMGLLEEPRAVLRAVCNNFVEMPEHTIREETFCCGSGSGLNTEEIM
;
A
#
# COMPACT_ATOMS: atom_id res chain seq x y z
N HIS A 1 22.62 0.17 -3.80
CA HIS A 1 21.53 -0.71 -4.27
C HIS A 1 20.57 0.14 -5.09
N ALA A 2 20.25 -0.30 -6.32
CA ALA A 2 19.49 0.51 -7.28
C ALA A 2 18.21 1.16 -6.68
N MET A 3 17.47 0.40 -5.88
CA MET A 3 16.28 0.88 -5.19
C MET A 3 16.57 2.06 -4.26
N LYS A 4 17.65 1.98 -3.47
CA LYS A 4 18.05 3.06 -2.57
C LYS A 4 18.49 4.31 -3.33
N GLU A 5 19.25 4.16 -4.40
CA GLU A 5 19.70 5.26 -5.26
C GLU A 5 18.51 5.97 -5.93
N ILE A 6 17.48 5.23 -6.34
CA ILE A 6 16.26 5.83 -6.89
C ILE A 6 15.52 6.63 -5.81
N VAL A 7 15.36 6.09 -4.62
CA VAL A 7 14.68 6.81 -3.54
C VAL A 7 15.45 8.07 -3.11
N GLU A 8 16.77 8.03 -3.09
CA GLU A 8 17.60 9.22 -2.87
C GLU A 8 17.31 10.30 -3.92
N PHE A 9 17.23 9.90 -5.21
CA PHE A 9 16.86 10.82 -6.29
C PHE A 9 15.44 11.40 -6.13
N LEU A 10 14.46 10.57 -5.77
CA LEU A 10 13.09 11.04 -5.51
C LEU A 10 13.00 11.98 -4.30
N CYS A 11 13.83 11.77 -3.29
CA CYS A 11 13.92 12.68 -2.14
C CYS A 11 14.54 14.03 -2.54
N ASP A 12 15.51 14.06 -3.44
CA ASP A 12 16.06 15.29 -4.00
C ASP A 12 15.01 16.07 -4.83
N ASP A 13 14.13 15.35 -5.56
CA ASP A 13 13.00 15.96 -6.26
C ASP A 13 11.97 16.53 -5.28
N ILE A 14 11.64 15.81 -4.21
CA ILE A 14 10.76 16.31 -3.15
C ILE A 14 11.34 17.60 -2.56
N GLU A 15 12.62 17.61 -2.21
CA GLU A 15 13.29 18.80 -1.65
C GLU A 15 13.25 19.97 -2.64
N THR A 16 13.48 19.73 -3.92
CA THR A 16 13.43 20.75 -4.96
C THR A 16 12.03 21.37 -5.09
N ILE A 17 10.97 20.53 -5.02
CA ILE A 17 9.58 20.98 -5.19
C ILE A 17 9.03 21.65 -3.93
N THR A 18 9.37 21.13 -2.75
CA THR A 18 8.72 21.50 -1.49
C THR A 18 9.61 22.25 -0.51
N GLY A 19 10.93 22.19 -0.70
CA GLY A 19 11.91 22.69 0.28
C GLY A 19 12.08 21.78 1.50
N ILE A 20 11.48 20.59 1.50
CA ILE A 20 11.52 19.63 2.62
C ILE A 20 12.47 18.50 2.28
N ARG A 21 13.52 18.34 3.07
CA ARG A 21 14.43 17.19 2.98
C ARG A 21 13.83 16.00 3.71
N ILE A 22 13.70 14.87 2.99
CA ILE A 22 13.28 13.58 3.55
C ILE A 22 14.44 12.60 3.39
N ASP A 23 14.72 11.84 4.44
CA ASP A 23 15.75 10.79 4.45
C ASP A 23 15.12 9.50 5.03
N PRO A 24 14.47 8.69 4.21
CA PRO A 24 13.74 7.52 4.70
C PRO A 24 14.70 6.42 5.16
N PRO A 25 14.44 5.78 6.31
CA PRO A 25 15.27 4.69 6.80
C PRO A 25 15.14 3.43 5.94
N PHE A 26 16.27 2.80 5.62
CA PHE A 26 16.33 1.57 4.84
C PHE A 26 16.98 0.43 5.61
N ASN A 27 16.31 -0.71 5.73
CA ASN A 27 16.81 -1.92 6.38
C ASN A 27 17.21 -1.69 7.84
N GLU A 28 16.73 -0.65 8.46
CA GLU A 28 17.03 -0.30 9.85
C GLU A 28 16.12 -1.07 10.81
N LYS A 29 16.71 -1.51 11.91
CA LYS A 29 16.01 -2.29 12.93
C LYS A 29 15.36 -1.40 13.97
N GLY A 30 14.25 -1.90 14.53
CA GLY A 30 13.62 -1.31 15.71
C GLY A 30 12.52 -0.30 15.38
N HIS A 31 12.26 -0.05 14.11
CA HIS A 31 11.11 0.74 13.68
C HIS A 31 9.79 -0.05 13.85
N GLU A 32 8.75 0.65 14.22
CA GLU A 32 7.43 0.04 14.47
C GLU A 32 6.84 -0.58 13.20
N ILE A 33 6.98 0.08 12.06
CA ILE A 33 6.33 -0.27 10.82
C ILE A 33 7.34 -0.69 9.77
N LEU A 34 7.14 -1.85 9.15
CA LEU A 34 7.78 -2.16 7.87
C LEU A 34 6.88 -1.68 6.75
N PHE A 35 7.31 -0.65 6.00
CA PHE A 35 6.60 -0.22 4.79
C PHE A 35 7.12 -0.99 3.58
N ILE A 36 6.20 -1.63 2.86
CA ILE A 36 6.47 -2.37 1.62
C ILE A 36 5.70 -1.75 0.47
N THR A 37 6.30 -1.77 -0.72
CA THR A 37 5.71 -1.24 -1.95
C THR A 37 6.19 -2.06 -3.15
N PRO A 38 5.47 -2.10 -4.28
CA PRO A 38 5.91 -2.83 -5.46
C PRO A 38 7.06 -2.11 -6.16
N SER A 39 7.79 -2.86 -6.98
CA SER A 39 8.85 -2.30 -7.81
C SER A 39 8.35 -1.22 -8.78
N GLY A 40 7.08 -1.23 -9.16
CA GLY A 40 6.45 -0.20 -9.99
C GLY A 40 6.57 1.21 -9.40
N ASP A 41 6.55 1.33 -8.09
CA ASP A 41 6.67 2.61 -7.38
C ASP A 41 8.06 3.25 -7.54
N TYR A 42 9.04 2.49 -7.96
CA TYR A 42 10.40 2.99 -8.18
C TYR A 42 10.73 3.26 -9.65
N PHE A 43 9.98 2.65 -10.59
CA PHE A 43 10.37 2.63 -12.00
C PHE A 43 9.29 3.09 -12.97
N ALA A 44 8.04 3.25 -12.54
CA ALA A 44 6.93 3.64 -13.40
C ALA A 44 6.35 5.00 -12.98
N ASP A 45 6.12 5.89 -13.95
CA ASP A 45 5.66 7.25 -13.69
C ASP A 45 4.51 7.38 -12.68
N PRO A 46 3.39 6.66 -12.79
CA PRO A 46 2.33 6.79 -11.80
C PRO A 46 2.76 6.37 -10.38
N GLY A 47 3.53 5.28 -10.28
CA GLY A 47 4.02 4.75 -9.01
C GLY A 47 5.00 5.68 -8.32
N ILE A 48 5.91 6.31 -9.08
CA ILE A 48 6.89 7.27 -8.56
C ILE A 48 6.21 8.40 -7.79
N TYR A 49 5.19 9.03 -8.36
CA TYR A 49 4.46 10.12 -7.69
C TYR A 49 3.67 9.62 -6.46
N THR A 50 3.12 8.42 -6.54
CA THR A 50 2.45 7.80 -5.40
C THR A 50 3.44 7.56 -4.27
N PHE A 51 4.61 7.03 -4.56
CA PHE A 51 5.66 6.78 -3.58
C PHE A 51 6.20 8.07 -2.95
N MET A 52 6.44 9.11 -3.74
CA MET A 52 6.78 10.44 -3.22
C MET A 52 5.71 10.96 -2.25
N GLY A 53 4.43 10.76 -2.60
CA GLY A 53 3.30 11.10 -1.72
C GLY A 53 3.34 10.34 -0.39
N TYR A 54 3.67 9.06 -0.38
CA TYR A 54 3.83 8.29 0.86
C TYR A 54 4.97 8.83 1.73
N LEU A 55 6.13 9.11 1.14
CA LEU A 55 7.27 9.66 1.89
C LEU A 55 6.93 11.01 2.53
N MET A 56 6.24 11.88 1.80
CA MET A 56 5.79 13.17 2.32
C MET A 56 4.77 13.01 3.44
N LEU A 57 3.79 12.13 3.27
CA LEU A 57 2.78 11.82 4.29
C LEU A 57 3.43 11.29 5.57
N PHE A 58 4.33 10.33 5.46
CA PHE A 58 5.01 9.72 6.61
C PHE A 58 5.90 10.73 7.33
N HIS A 59 6.57 11.61 6.58
CA HIS A 59 7.36 12.69 7.15
C HIS A 59 6.48 13.69 7.93
N GLU A 60 5.36 14.13 7.37
CA GLU A 60 4.42 15.05 8.03
C GLU A 60 3.86 14.46 9.33
N LEU A 61 3.59 13.18 9.33
CA LEU A 61 3.07 12.46 10.49
C LEU A 61 4.13 12.11 11.53
N GLY A 62 5.42 12.23 11.22
CA GLY A 62 6.51 11.70 12.05
C GLY A 62 6.38 10.19 12.26
N LEU A 63 5.96 9.46 11.23
CA LEU A 63 5.70 8.02 11.32
C LEU A 63 7.00 7.25 11.55
N ASP A 64 6.97 6.29 12.48
CA ASP A 64 8.10 5.41 12.78
C ASP A 64 8.05 4.17 11.86
N TYR A 65 8.81 4.22 10.77
CA TYR A 65 8.83 3.16 9.76
C TYR A 65 10.24 2.90 9.21
N THR A 66 10.41 1.78 8.54
CA THR A 66 11.58 1.49 7.71
C THR A 66 11.15 0.89 6.38
N LEU A 67 11.90 1.19 5.33
CA LEU A 67 11.83 0.54 4.02
C LEU A 67 12.74 -0.70 4.00
N SER A 68 12.46 -1.63 3.09
CA SER A 68 13.33 -2.79 2.86
C SER A 68 13.77 -2.90 1.42
N THR A 69 15.03 -3.30 1.22
CA THR A 69 15.55 -3.69 -0.09
C THR A 69 15.40 -5.19 -0.36
N TYR A 70 14.84 -5.95 0.58
CA TYR A 70 14.70 -7.42 0.51
C TYR A 70 13.26 -7.91 0.37
N ALA A 71 12.29 -7.11 0.84
CA ALA A 71 10.88 -7.40 0.72
C ALA A 71 10.17 -6.31 -0.06
N SER A 72 9.31 -6.70 -0.98
CA SER A 72 8.47 -5.80 -1.78
C SER A 72 7.12 -6.45 -2.05
N GLU A 73 6.14 -5.67 -2.45
CA GLU A 73 4.91 -6.20 -3.01
C GLU A 73 5.20 -6.95 -4.33
N GLY A 74 4.32 -7.85 -4.73
CA GLY A 74 4.48 -8.63 -5.96
C GLY A 74 4.54 -10.14 -5.74
N GLY A 75 4.32 -10.63 -4.53
CA GLY A 75 4.25 -12.06 -4.21
C GLY A 75 3.21 -12.85 -5.02
N ASN A 76 2.20 -12.17 -5.58
CA ASN A 76 1.23 -12.73 -6.50
C ASN A 76 1.85 -13.30 -7.78
N PHE A 77 2.96 -12.76 -8.28
CA PHE A 77 3.63 -13.26 -9.48
C PHE A 77 4.06 -14.72 -9.34
N GLY A 78 4.38 -15.16 -8.13
CA GLY A 78 4.65 -16.56 -7.87
C GLY A 78 3.49 -17.48 -8.22
N SER A 79 2.25 -17.01 -8.11
CA SER A 79 1.05 -17.82 -8.40
C SER A 79 0.94 -18.24 -9.86
N PHE A 80 1.58 -17.51 -10.80
CA PHE A 80 1.63 -17.88 -12.22
C PHE A 80 2.62 -19.01 -12.51
N VAL A 81 3.61 -19.15 -11.65
CA VAL A 81 4.66 -20.15 -11.80
C VAL A 81 4.28 -21.42 -11.03
N SER A 82 4.08 -21.27 -9.73
CA SER A 82 3.63 -22.34 -8.83
C SER A 82 3.32 -21.81 -7.44
N PHE A 83 2.51 -22.54 -6.66
CA PHE A 83 2.25 -22.21 -5.26
C PHE A 83 3.52 -22.21 -4.40
N ASP A 84 4.51 -23.02 -4.70
CA ASP A 84 5.78 -23.03 -3.97
C ASP A 84 6.57 -21.72 -4.20
N VAL A 85 6.53 -21.18 -5.40
CA VAL A 85 7.14 -19.88 -5.71
C VAL A 85 6.36 -18.76 -5.02
N ALA A 86 5.03 -18.77 -5.10
CA ALA A 86 4.18 -17.82 -4.39
C ALA A 86 4.46 -17.83 -2.88
N LYS A 87 4.53 -19.01 -2.27
CA LYS A 87 4.87 -19.20 -0.86
C LYS A 87 6.22 -18.57 -0.51
N LYS A 88 7.26 -18.85 -1.30
CA LYS A 88 8.61 -18.31 -1.07
C LYS A 88 8.65 -16.79 -1.16
N LEU A 89 7.92 -16.19 -2.12
CA LEU A 89 7.88 -14.74 -2.27
C LEU A 89 7.14 -14.06 -1.11
N ASN A 90 6.00 -14.61 -0.70
CA ASN A 90 5.23 -14.07 0.42
C ASN A 90 5.94 -14.25 1.77
N ALA A 91 6.67 -15.36 1.96
CA ALA A 91 7.45 -15.60 3.17
C ALA A 91 8.51 -14.52 3.42
N LYS A 92 9.04 -13.88 2.38
CA LYS A 92 10.03 -12.81 2.52
C LYS A 92 9.51 -11.61 3.31
N MET A 93 8.24 -11.28 3.21
CA MET A 93 7.65 -10.16 3.94
C MET A 93 7.69 -10.40 5.45
N TYR A 94 7.29 -11.59 5.90
CA TYR A 94 7.35 -11.95 7.31
C TYR A 94 8.78 -12.12 7.83
N ALA A 95 9.64 -12.77 7.04
CA ALA A 95 11.06 -12.91 7.40
C ALA A 95 11.74 -11.56 7.54
N GLU A 96 11.39 -10.59 6.71
CA GLU A 96 11.96 -9.26 6.76
C GLU A 96 11.43 -8.47 7.96
N ALA A 97 10.13 -8.53 8.23
CA ALA A 97 9.54 -7.91 9.42
C ALA A 97 10.15 -8.48 10.71
N GLU A 98 10.40 -9.80 10.76
CA GLU A 98 11.07 -10.44 11.89
C GLU A 98 12.54 -9.98 12.01
N ARG A 99 13.28 -9.96 10.90
CA ARG A 99 14.69 -9.52 10.87
C ARG A 99 14.86 -8.07 11.35
N LEU A 100 13.92 -7.20 10.97
CA LEU A 100 13.94 -5.78 11.32
C LEU A 100 13.34 -5.51 12.70
N GLY A 101 12.55 -6.44 13.24
CA GLY A 101 11.86 -6.28 14.53
C GLY A 101 10.67 -5.35 14.47
N SER A 102 10.07 -5.18 13.29
CA SER A 102 8.88 -4.35 13.11
C SER A 102 7.66 -5.03 13.69
N LYS A 103 6.70 -4.24 14.21
CA LYS A 103 5.49 -4.76 14.86
C LYS A 103 4.38 -5.12 13.87
N TRP A 104 4.31 -4.44 12.74
CA TRP A 104 3.35 -4.71 11.68
C TRP A 104 3.84 -4.17 10.34
N ILE A 105 3.12 -4.51 9.26
CA ILE A 105 3.48 -4.19 7.89
C ILE A 105 2.44 -3.25 7.30
N LEU A 106 2.88 -2.22 6.60
CA LEU A 106 2.05 -1.27 5.86
C LEU A 106 2.38 -1.35 4.37
N GLY A 107 1.39 -1.27 3.52
CA GLY A 107 1.54 -1.23 2.07
C GLY A 107 0.17 -1.16 1.39
N GLY A 108 0.06 -1.44 0.09
CA GLY A 108 -1.27 -1.49 -0.51
C GLY A 108 -1.40 -0.96 -1.93
N GLU A 109 -0.33 -0.91 -2.69
CA GLU A 109 -0.44 -0.53 -4.10
C GLU A 109 -0.81 -1.74 -4.97
N CYS A 110 -0.17 -2.89 -4.79
CA CYS A 110 -0.44 -4.08 -5.59
C CYS A 110 -1.70 -4.85 -5.13
N GLY A 111 -2.87 -4.50 -5.67
CA GLY A 111 -4.15 -5.11 -5.28
C GLY A 111 -4.17 -6.64 -5.34
N HIS A 112 -3.51 -7.27 -6.32
CA HIS A 112 -3.42 -8.73 -6.41
C HIS A 112 -2.69 -9.34 -5.23
N MET A 113 -1.54 -8.78 -4.87
CA MET A 113 -0.78 -9.26 -3.74
C MET A 113 -1.60 -9.15 -2.45
N TRP A 114 -2.30 -8.04 -2.26
CA TRP A 114 -3.11 -7.83 -1.06
C TRP A 114 -4.24 -8.83 -0.92
N ARG A 115 -4.89 -9.22 -2.01
CA ARG A 115 -5.83 -10.33 -1.99
C ARG A 115 -5.16 -11.65 -1.57
N VAL A 116 -3.99 -11.95 -2.16
CA VAL A 116 -3.22 -13.17 -1.81
C VAL A 116 -2.82 -13.15 -0.34
N VAL A 117 -2.34 -12.02 0.16
CA VAL A 117 -2.00 -11.83 1.57
C VAL A 117 -3.21 -12.07 2.46
N ASN A 118 -4.33 -11.42 2.19
CA ASN A 118 -5.53 -11.52 3.01
C ASN A 118 -6.08 -12.95 3.07
N GLN A 119 -6.10 -13.66 1.93
CA GLN A 119 -6.74 -14.98 1.84
C GLN A 119 -5.79 -16.14 2.16
N TYR A 120 -4.52 -16.03 1.85
CA TYR A 120 -3.61 -17.18 1.81
C TYR A 120 -2.34 -17.04 2.65
N MET A 121 -2.06 -15.86 3.24
CA MET A 121 -0.79 -15.65 3.95
C MET A 121 -0.57 -16.69 5.06
N ALA A 122 -1.59 -16.93 5.88
CA ALA A 122 -1.51 -17.92 6.95
C ALA A 122 -1.33 -19.36 6.41
N THR A 123 -1.97 -19.68 5.28
CA THR A 123 -1.84 -20.99 4.62
C THR A 123 -0.43 -21.18 4.03
N TYR A 124 0.14 -20.12 3.45
CA TYR A 124 1.46 -20.21 2.83
C TYR A 124 2.61 -20.23 3.83
N ASN A 125 2.51 -19.41 4.87
CA ASN A 125 3.65 -19.12 5.74
C ASN A 125 3.46 -19.60 7.20
N GLY A 126 2.30 -20.17 7.51
CA GLY A 126 1.99 -20.59 8.88
C GLY A 126 1.66 -19.37 9.78
N PRO A 127 1.87 -19.51 11.10
CA PRO A 127 1.57 -18.45 12.04
C PRO A 127 2.44 -17.22 11.80
N THR A 128 1.93 -16.06 12.15
CA THR A 128 2.69 -14.80 12.07
C THR A 128 3.92 -14.84 12.98
N PRO A 129 5.04 -14.23 12.58
CA PRO A 129 6.21 -14.07 13.43
C PRO A 129 5.87 -13.48 14.79
N PRO A 130 6.56 -13.88 15.88
CA PRO A 130 6.21 -13.50 17.25
C PRO A 130 6.38 -12.02 17.57
N ASN A 131 7.17 -11.30 16.78
CA ASN A 131 7.33 -9.85 16.91
C ASN A 131 6.18 -9.06 16.29
N LEU A 132 5.37 -9.68 15.43
CA LEU A 132 4.23 -9.00 14.81
C LEU A 132 3.04 -8.98 15.78
N GLU A 133 2.61 -7.77 16.09
CA GLU A 133 1.54 -7.46 17.01
C GLU A 133 0.23 -7.13 16.27
N GLN A 134 -0.87 -6.98 17.01
CA GLN A 134 -2.09 -6.42 16.45
C GLN A 134 -1.82 -4.99 15.98
N PRO A 135 -2.02 -4.68 14.69
CA PRO A 135 -1.77 -3.34 14.19
C PRO A 135 -2.68 -2.31 14.85
N VAL A 136 -2.07 -1.26 15.36
CA VAL A 136 -2.73 -0.10 15.95
C VAL A 136 -2.11 1.14 15.35
N SER A 137 -2.92 2.09 14.94
CA SER A 137 -2.42 3.36 14.42
C SER A 137 -1.64 4.11 15.50
N PRO A 138 -0.36 4.44 15.29
CA PRO A 138 0.42 5.21 16.26
C PRO A 138 -0.06 6.67 16.35
N ILE A 139 -0.87 7.13 15.41
CA ILE A 139 -1.36 8.51 15.32
C ILE A 139 -2.74 8.67 15.95
N THR A 140 -3.64 7.70 15.74
CA THR A 140 -5.05 7.80 16.15
C THR A 140 -5.41 6.84 17.28
N GLY A 141 -4.64 5.78 17.47
CA GLY A 141 -4.96 4.69 18.40
C GLY A 141 -5.97 3.68 17.82
N THR A 142 -6.37 3.80 16.57
CA THR A 142 -7.32 2.87 15.93
C THR A 142 -6.71 1.48 15.77
N VAL A 143 -7.46 0.47 16.19
CA VAL A 143 -7.10 -0.94 15.97
C VAL A 143 -7.56 -1.39 14.60
N PHE A 144 -6.63 -1.78 13.73
CA PHE A 144 -6.92 -2.27 12.38
C PHE A 144 -7.37 -3.74 12.42
N LYS A 145 -8.67 -3.95 12.61
CA LYS A 145 -9.26 -5.28 12.81
C LYS A 145 -9.10 -6.20 11.59
N ASN A 146 -9.16 -5.65 10.37
CA ASN A 146 -8.98 -6.41 9.14
C ASN A 146 -7.57 -7.01 9.02
N ALA A 147 -6.59 -6.37 9.64
CA ALA A 147 -5.20 -6.83 9.69
C ALA A 147 -4.91 -7.77 10.87
N ALA A 148 -5.90 -8.17 11.65
CA ALA A 148 -5.67 -8.96 12.88
C ALA A 148 -4.98 -10.31 12.61
N ALA A 149 -5.30 -10.97 11.50
CA ALA A 149 -4.72 -12.25 11.14
C ALA A 149 -3.35 -12.11 10.48
N THR A 150 -3.18 -11.16 9.56
CA THR A 150 -1.99 -11.03 8.71
C THR A 150 -0.94 -10.08 9.26
N LYS A 151 -1.33 -9.20 10.19
CA LYS A 151 -0.50 -8.09 10.68
C LYS A 151 -0.08 -7.11 9.58
N MET A 152 -0.84 -7.06 8.48
CA MET A 152 -0.59 -6.24 7.32
C MET A 152 -1.77 -5.30 7.10
N VAL A 153 -1.53 -3.99 7.16
CA VAL A 153 -2.53 -2.93 6.99
C VAL A 153 -2.45 -2.37 5.58
N HIS A 154 -3.60 -2.23 4.94
CA HIS A 154 -3.67 -1.59 3.63
C HIS A 154 -3.56 -0.07 3.78
N ILE A 155 -2.79 0.58 2.91
CA ILE A 155 -2.57 2.04 2.96
C ILE A 155 -3.87 2.85 2.87
N ALA A 156 -4.89 2.35 2.17
CA ALA A 156 -6.19 3.01 2.11
C ALA A 156 -6.90 3.00 3.47
N GLU A 157 -6.79 1.91 4.26
CA GLU A 157 -7.34 1.85 5.62
C GLU A 157 -6.62 2.84 6.54
N PHE A 158 -5.28 2.85 6.46
CA PHE A 158 -4.46 3.76 7.25
C PHE A 158 -4.77 5.23 6.92
N THR A 159 -4.84 5.59 5.64
CA THR A 159 -5.11 6.96 5.21
C THR A 159 -6.55 7.38 5.54
N ALA A 160 -7.53 6.50 5.35
CA ALA A 160 -8.92 6.79 5.73
C ALA A 160 -9.06 7.01 7.24
N ASP A 161 -8.36 6.24 8.06
CA ASP A 161 -8.31 6.43 9.51
C ASP A 161 -7.79 7.82 9.89
N LEU A 162 -6.69 8.26 9.28
CA LEU A 162 -6.14 9.60 9.50
C LEU A 162 -7.14 10.71 9.13
N ILE A 163 -7.86 10.54 8.02
CA ILE A 163 -8.89 11.49 7.56
C ILE A 163 -10.06 11.53 8.54
N HIS A 164 -10.57 10.38 8.97
CA HIS A 164 -11.67 10.30 9.92
C HIS A 164 -11.36 10.92 11.29
N HIS A 165 -10.09 11.04 11.64
CA HIS A 165 -9.62 11.64 12.88
C HIS A 165 -9.02 13.04 12.70
N ASP A 166 -9.25 13.69 11.53
CA ASP A 166 -8.75 15.03 11.20
C ASP A 166 -7.24 15.21 11.44
N LYS A 167 -6.44 14.18 11.06
CA LYS A 167 -4.99 14.20 11.24
C LYS A 167 -4.22 14.78 10.07
N LEU A 168 -4.89 15.08 8.96
CA LEU A 168 -4.29 15.58 7.72
C LEU A 168 -4.78 16.98 7.39
N ASN A 169 -3.87 17.87 7.02
CA ASN A 169 -4.21 19.21 6.51
C ASN A 169 -4.42 19.15 4.99
N LEU A 170 -5.62 18.73 4.58
CA LEU A 170 -5.97 18.52 3.18
C LEU A 170 -6.40 19.82 2.48
N ARG A 171 -6.12 19.90 1.18
CA ARG A 171 -6.47 21.05 0.32
C ARG A 171 -7.19 20.59 -0.94
N PRO A 172 -8.45 20.11 -0.83
CA PRO A 172 -9.20 19.56 -1.96
C PRO A 172 -9.44 20.59 -3.08
N GLU A 173 -9.42 21.88 -2.77
CA GLU A 173 -9.57 22.95 -3.75
C GLU A 173 -8.49 22.96 -4.84
N ARG A 174 -7.31 22.37 -4.57
CA ARG A 174 -6.26 22.23 -5.59
C ARG A 174 -6.66 21.31 -6.73
N ASN A 175 -7.62 20.43 -6.50
CA ASN A 175 -8.13 19.47 -7.47
C ASN A 175 -9.46 19.88 -8.11
N ASN A 176 -9.92 21.12 -7.91
CA ASN A 176 -11.20 21.62 -8.45
C ASN A 176 -11.26 21.64 -9.99
N HIS A 177 -10.12 21.60 -10.65
CA HIS A 177 -10.01 21.58 -12.11
C HIS A 177 -10.21 20.21 -12.74
N ILE A 178 -10.33 19.14 -11.94
CA ILE A 178 -10.53 17.77 -12.41
C ILE A 178 -11.82 17.17 -11.87
N ILE A 179 -12.45 16.32 -12.66
CA ILE A 179 -13.53 15.43 -12.22
C ILE A 179 -12.91 14.08 -11.93
N THR A 180 -13.11 13.56 -10.74
CA THR A 180 -12.52 12.32 -10.28
C THR A 180 -13.59 11.25 -10.11
N THR A 181 -13.32 10.04 -10.56
CA THR A 181 -14.13 8.86 -10.29
C THR A 181 -13.26 7.74 -9.73
N TRP A 182 -13.88 6.71 -9.19
CA TRP A 182 -13.20 5.55 -8.66
C TRP A 182 -13.68 4.27 -9.34
N HIS A 183 -12.72 3.50 -9.84
CA HIS A 183 -12.97 2.12 -10.24
C HIS A 183 -12.56 1.20 -9.09
N ASP A 184 -13.51 0.51 -8.51
CA ASP A 184 -13.24 -0.47 -7.47
C ASP A 184 -12.39 -1.61 -8.01
N SER A 185 -11.14 -1.67 -7.65
CA SER A 185 -10.27 -2.78 -8.04
C SER A 185 -10.80 -4.09 -7.43
N CYS A 186 -11.04 -5.09 -8.26
CA CYS A 186 -11.74 -6.30 -7.85
C CYS A 186 -11.06 -7.05 -6.68
N ASN A 187 -9.76 -6.94 -6.54
CA ASN A 187 -9.03 -7.60 -5.46
C ASN A 187 -9.18 -6.88 -4.11
N PRO A 188 -8.86 -5.58 -3.95
CA PRO A 188 -9.11 -4.87 -2.70
C PRO A 188 -10.59 -4.75 -2.39
N ALA A 189 -11.43 -4.41 -3.35
CA ALA A 189 -12.86 -4.23 -3.11
C ALA A 189 -13.56 -5.56 -2.82
N ARG A 190 -13.80 -6.38 -3.85
CA ARG A 190 -14.54 -7.64 -3.70
C ARG A 190 -13.79 -8.68 -2.88
N GLY A 191 -12.47 -8.76 -3.05
CA GLY A 191 -11.63 -9.76 -2.40
C GLY A 191 -11.30 -9.47 -0.93
N MET A 192 -11.28 -8.20 -0.53
CA MET A 192 -10.90 -7.78 0.83
C MET A 192 -11.95 -6.94 1.54
N GLY A 193 -12.99 -6.47 0.85
CA GLY A 193 -14.02 -5.61 1.43
C GLY A 193 -13.59 -4.15 1.63
N LEU A 194 -12.51 -3.69 1.00
CA LEU A 194 -12.07 -2.30 1.04
C LEU A 194 -12.90 -1.47 0.06
N LEU A 195 -14.08 -1.07 0.49
CA LEU A 195 -15.08 -0.41 -0.34
C LEU A 195 -15.16 1.10 -0.09
N GLU A 196 -15.18 1.50 1.16
CA GLU A 196 -15.42 2.89 1.54
C GLU A 196 -14.11 3.65 1.86
N GLU A 197 -13.04 2.97 2.22
CA GLU A 197 -11.76 3.59 2.56
C GLU A 197 -11.17 4.39 1.39
N PRO A 198 -11.09 3.85 0.15
CA PRO A 198 -10.62 4.63 -1.00
C PRO A 198 -11.54 5.81 -1.32
N ARG A 199 -12.85 5.66 -1.10
CA ARG A 199 -13.83 6.74 -1.30
C ARG A 199 -13.65 7.85 -0.27
N ALA A 200 -13.42 7.50 1.00
CA ALA A 200 -13.13 8.47 2.04
C ALA A 200 -11.91 9.32 1.67
N VAL A 201 -10.84 8.67 1.17
CA VAL A 201 -9.64 9.38 0.71
C VAL A 201 -9.97 10.31 -0.46
N LEU A 202 -10.62 9.80 -1.51
CA LEU A 202 -10.94 10.60 -2.70
C LEU A 202 -11.85 11.79 -2.40
N ARG A 203 -12.90 11.60 -1.60
CA ARG A 203 -13.81 12.69 -1.20
C ARG A 203 -13.12 13.75 -0.35
N ALA A 204 -12.10 13.37 0.40
CA ALA A 204 -11.34 14.31 1.22
C ALA A 204 -10.34 15.14 0.41
N VAL A 205 -9.87 14.64 -0.75
CA VAL A 205 -8.88 15.33 -1.58
C VAL A 205 -9.44 15.87 -2.90
N CYS A 206 -10.67 15.52 -3.27
CA CYS A 206 -11.31 15.90 -4.54
C CYS A 206 -12.75 16.37 -4.31
N ASN A 207 -13.02 17.67 -4.51
CA ASN A 207 -14.38 18.23 -4.38
C ASN A 207 -15.32 17.72 -5.49
N ASN A 208 -14.80 17.39 -6.66
CA ASN A 208 -15.56 16.94 -7.83
C ASN A 208 -15.49 15.42 -8.00
N PHE A 209 -15.69 14.68 -6.90
CA PHE A 209 -15.78 13.23 -6.96
C PHE A 209 -17.16 12.77 -7.42
N VAL A 210 -17.21 11.91 -8.45
CA VAL A 210 -18.43 11.36 -9.05
C VAL A 210 -18.33 9.84 -9.04
N GLU A 211 -19.32 9.16 -8.49
CA GLU A 211 -19.39 7.69 -8.53
C GLU A 211 -19.69 7.19 -9.96
N MET A 212 -19.17 6.02 -10.26
CA MET A 212 -19.57 5.25 -11.43
C MET A 212 -21.02 4.74 -11.28
N PRO A 213 -21.67 4.25 -12.36
CA PRO A 213 -23.02 3.68 -12.28
C PRO A 213 -23.13 2.60 -11.20
N GLU A 214 -24.26 2.58 -10.48
CA GLU A 214 -24.47 1.75 -9.29
C GLU A 214 -24.13 0.26 -9.50
N HIS A 215 -24.46 -0.28 -10.67
CA HIS A 215 -24.19 -1.69 -11.02
C HIS A 215 -22.75 -1.99 -11.47
N THR A 216 -21.83 -1.05 -11.27
CA THR A 216 -20.41 -1.18 -11.65
C THR A 216 -19.45 -0.80 -10.52
N ILE A 217 -19.98 -0.61 -9.32
CA ILE A 217 -19.20 -0.18 -8.14
C ILE A 217 -19.22 -1.24 -7.04
N ARG A 218 -18.35 -1.09 -6.08
CA ARG A 218 -18.22 -1.95 -4.89
C ARG A 218 -18.08 -3.43 -5.28
N GLU A 219 -18.91 -4.29 -4.71
CA GLU A 219 -18.88 -5.73 -4.97
C GLU A 219 -19.32 -6.08 -6.40
N GLU A 220 -20.09 -5.21 -7.07
CA GLU A 220 -20.55 -5.40 -8.45
C GLU A 220 -19.52 -4.91 -9.49
N THR A 221 -18.38 -4.42 -9.05
CA THR A 221 -17.33 -3.93 -9.96
C THR A 221 -16.92 -4.95 -11.00
N PHE A 222 -16.61 -4.48 -12.21
CA PHE A 222 -16.02 -5.31 -13.27
C PHE A 222 -14.51 -5.40 -13.12
N CYS A 223 -13.92 -6.48 -13.58
CA CYS A 223 -12.49 -6.60 -13.68
C CYS A 223 -11.96 -5.66 -14.78
N CYS A 224 -10.92 -4.88 -14.48
CA CYS A 224 -10.28 -3.99 -15.47
C CYS A 224 -9.49 -4.75 -16.56
N GLY A 225 -9.27 -6.06 -16.38
CA GLY A 225 -8.49 -6.89 -17.30
C GLY A 225 -6.97 -6.77 -17.17
N SER A 226 -6.44 -5.79 -16.42
CA SER A 226 -4.99 -5.55 -16.35
C SER A 226 -4.28 -6.39 -15.30
N GLY A 227 -5.04 -7.13 -14.51
CA GLY A 227 -4.47 -7.94 -13.45
C GLY A 227 -3.54 -9.01 -13.96
N SER A 228 -2.35 -9.08 -13.35
CA SER A 228 -1.42 -10.16 -13.61
C SER A 228 -0.79 -10.18 -15.00
N GLY A 229 -0.86 -9.09 -15.75
CA GLY A 229 -0.31 -9.01 -17.10
C GLY A 229 -1.07 -9.83 -18.14
N LEU A 230 -2.31 -10.27 -17.84
CA LEU A 230 -3.14 -11.02 -18.78
C LEU A 230 -3.60 -10.20 -20.00
N ASN A 231 -3.41 -8.90 -19.97
CA ASN A 231 -3.73 -7.99 -21.07
C ASN A 231 -2.52 -7.61 -21.92
N THR A 232 -1.45 -8.36 -21.88
CA THR A 232 -0.33 -8.18 -22.79
C THR A 232 -0.67 -8.70 -24.19
N GLU A 233 -0.14 -8.08 -25.23
CA GLU A 233 -0.37 -8.48 -26.63
C GLU A 233 -0.02 -9.95 -26.90
N GLU A 234 0.88 -10.53 -26.13
CA GLU A 234 1.29 -11.94 -26.25
C GLU A 234 0.24 -12.94 -25.77
N ILE A 235 -0.75 -12.48 -25.00
CA ILE A 235 -1.78 -13.34 -24.39
C ILE A 235 -3.16 -13.11 -25.03
N MET A 236 -3.37 -11.97 -25.69
CA MET A 236 -4.57 -11.66 -26.44
C MET A 236 -4.44 -12.07 -27.90
#